data_d15f3d921fc32fe35b69cb1a4ab46f23
#
_entry.id   d15f3d921fc32fe35b69cb1a4ab46f23
#
_cell.length_a   1.000
_cell.length_b   1.000
_cell.length_c   1.000
_cell.angle_alpha   90.00
_cell.angle_beta   90.00
_cell.angle_gamma   90.00
#
_symmetry.space_group_name_H-M   'P 1'
#
loop_
_entity.id
_entity.type
_entity.pdbx_description
1 polymer ?
#
loop_
_entity_poly.entity_id
_entity_poly.type
_entity_poly.pdbx_seq_one_letter_code
_entity_poly.pdbx_strand_id
1 'polypeptide(L)'
;MVKLSTTIVASLALGSEAVMLKKPTPAVMNLRGGLAGLDPTDVATKANYLNLVNAGVMTLAGETAVGLYGVKDPSPVMSQMAEWAGSLILMMAITTLKAIDGGDFTNALAWGSVPSLIQNVQGLLRGTAGKLGFGTAAQYMPALVSAVLTAGLFGKAGPLDSALALKITAVWFLANGLVGYFATEPFMGAWEAPPMSSADMAFGKFFCGIMACAGIFVSSVAFLDIDILTAIGYTWAAFLATNLEGLFLSKTYEKMGADLTGCYVWAAIQAVVAGAILIK
;
A
#
# COMPACT_ATOMS: atom_id res chain seq x y z
N MET A 1 1.59 18.03 18.40
CA MET A 1 2.09 17.20 17.29
C MET A 1 1.02 16.84 16.26
N VAL A 2 -0.23 16.53 16.66
CA VAL A 2 -1.36 16.21 15.75
C VAL A 2 -1.61 17.33 14.69
N LYS A 3 -1.39 18.61 15.04
CA LYS A 3 -1.54 19.72 14.09
C LYS A 3 -0.53 19.71 12.94
N LEU A 4 0.64 19.05 13.10
CA LEU A 4 1.68 19.05 12.06
C LEU A 4 1.40 18.03 10.96
N SER A 5 0.88 16.84 11.30
CA SER A 5 0.59 15.78 10.32
C SER A 5 -0.60 16.14 9.42
N THR A 6 -1.68 16.69 10.01
CA THR A 6 -2.84 17.15 9.24
C THR A 6 -2.48 18.35 8.36
N THR A 7 -1.60 19.23 8.85
CA THR A 7 -1.14 20.41 8.08
C THR A 7 -0.21 20.01 6.94
N ILE A 8 0.67 19.02 7.12
CA ILE A 8 1.55 18.55 6.05
C ILE A 8 0.75 17.86 4.95
N VAL A 9 -0.22 17.01 5.30
CA VAL A 9 -1.09 16.35 4.31
C VAL A 9 -1.97 17.38 3.58
N ALA A 10 -2.54 18.34 4.31
CA ALA A 10 -3.32 19.42 3.71
C ALA A 10 -2.45 20.37 2.87
N SER A 11 -1.22 20.68 3.30
CA SER A 11 -0.30 21.55 2.55
C SER A 11 0.24 20.89 1.29
N LEU A 12 0.50 19.59 1.29
CA LEU A 12 0.89 18.83 0.10
C LEU A 12 -0.27 18.66 -0.89
N ALA A 13 -1.50 18.52 -0.39
CA ALA A 13 -2.69 18.50 -1.24
C ALA A 13 -3.05 19.88 -1.82
N LEU A 14 -2.77 20.96 -1.09
CA LEU A 14 -3.09 22.35 -1.49
C LEU A 14 -1.92 23.08 -2.14
N GLY A 15 -0.68 22.67 -1.90
CA GLY A 15 0.53 23.37 -2.38
C GLY A 15 0.81 23.23 -3.88
N SER A 16 0.12 22.34 -4.60
CA SER A 16 0.25 22.20 -6.04
C SER A 16 -0.61 23.19 -6.85
N GLU A 17 -1.49 23.97 -6.20
CA GLU A 17 -2.41 24.89 -6.87
C GLU A 17 -2.04 26.39 -6.77
N ALA A 18 -0.85 26.72 -6.30
CA ALA A 18 -0.42 28.13 -6.20
C ALA A 18 -0.07 28.80 -7.54
N VAL A 19 -0.44 28.19 -8.68
CA VAL A 19 -0.29 28.84 -10.00
C VAL A 19 -1.66 28.84 -10.70
N MET A 20 -2.27 30.04 -10.74
CA MET A 20 -3.44 30.39 -11.54
C MET A 20 -4.84 30.06 -11.00
N LEU A 21 -5.24 30.75 -9.95
CA LEU A 21 -6.68 30.89 -9.64
C LEU A 21 -7.30 32.07 -10.41
N LYS A 22 -8.00 31.78 -11.51
CA LYS A 22 -9.13 32.60 -11.98
C LYS A 22 -10.28 32.43 -10.97
N LYS A 23 -10.89 33.55 -10.53
CA LYS A 23 -11.98 33.57 -9.54
C LYS A 23 -13.07 32.52 -9.86
N PRO A 24 -13.42 31.65 -8.90
CA PRO A 24 -14.51 30.69 -9.09
C PRO A 24 -15.87 31.40 -9.02
N THR A 25 -16.72 31.15 -9.97
CA THR A 25 -18.16 31.36 -9.87
C THR A 25 -18.75 30.34 -8.87
N PRO A 26 -19.71 30.67 -7.99
CA PRO A 26 -20.28 29.73 -7.06
C PRO A 26 -21.15 28.70 -7.83
N ALA A 27 -20.56 27.56 -8.14
CA ALA A 27 -21.28 26.41 -8.65
C ALA A 27 -21.86 25.66 -7.43
N VAL A 28 -23.16 25.56 -7.36
CA VAL A 28 -23.89 24.63 -6.47
C VAL A 28 -23.36 23.24 -6.79
N MET A 29 -22.67 22.62 -5.82
CA MET A 29 -22.16 21.25 -5.93
C MET A 29 -23.32 20.28 -6.08
N ASN A 30 -23.66 19.96 -7.30
CA ASN A 30 -24.47 18.78 -7.61
C ASN A 30 -23.50 17.58 -7.45
N LEU A 31 -23.70 16.73 -6.46
CA LEU A 31 -22.85 15.55 -6.19
C LEU A 31 -22.68 14.63 -7.40
N ARG A 32 -23.61 14.66 -8.36
CA ARG A 32 -23.49 14.00 -9.68
C ARG A 32 -22.55 14.72 -10.66
N GLY A 33 -22.28 16.00 -10.46
CA GLY A 33 -21.37 16.79 -11.32
C GLY A 33 -20.00 17.02 -10.68
N GLY A 34 -19.83 16.79 -9.39
CA GLY A 34 -18.62 17.17 -8.64
C GLY A 34 -17.38 16.32 -8.95
N LEU A 35 -17.56 15.09 -9.39
CA LEU A 35 -16.46 14.21 -9.82
C LEU A 35 -16.33 14.16 -11.34
N ALA A 36 -17.37 14.52 -12.11
CA ALA A 36 -17.43 14.45 -13.57
C ALA A 36 -16.50 15.45 -14.31
N GLY A 37 -15.82 16.34 -13.57
CA GLY A 37 -14.84 17.27 -14.13
C GLY A 37 -13.38 16.94 -13.79
N LEU A 38 -13.13 15.85 -13.05
CA LEU A 38 -11.78 15.43 -12.71
C LEU A 38 -11.24 14.48 -13.79
N ASP A 39 -10.04 14.76 -14.29
CA ASP A 39 -9.32 13.81 -15.14
C ASP A 39 -8.86 12.61 -14.30
N PRO A 40 -9.33 11.38 -14.56
CA PRO A 40 -8.96 10.19 -13.83
C PRO A 40 -7.44 9.96 -13.78
N THR A 41 -6.73 10.29 -14.87
CA THR A 41 -5.27 10.14 -14.96
C THR A 41 -4.56 11.12 -14.04
N ASP A 42 -5.01 12.37 -14.00
CA ASP A 42 -4.45 13.38 -13.09
C ASP A 42 -4.70 13.03 -11.62
N VAL A 43 -5.92 12.57 -11.30
CA VAL A 43 -6.26 12.11 -9.95
C VAL A 43 -5.40 10.92 -9.54
N ALA A 44 -5.28 9.89 -10.40
CA ALA A 44 -4.45 8.74 -10.14
C ALA A 44 -2.98 9.12 -9.93
N THR A 45 -2.45 10.02 -10.75
CA THR A 45 -1.06 10.51 -10.65
C THR A 45 -0.82 11.23 -9.32
N LYS A 46 -1.65 12.21 -8.96
CA LYS A 46 -1.53 12.99 -7.72
C LYS A 46 -1.67 12.10 -6.47
N ALA A 47 -2.65 11.19 -6.48
CA ALA A 47 -2.86 10.25 -5.38
C ALA A 47 -1.67 9.32 -5.19
N ASN A 48 -1.01 8.89 -6.27
CA ASN A 48 0.17 8.04 -6.17
C ASN A 48 1.44 8.79 -5.79
N TYR A 49 1.57 10.08 -6.08
CA TYR A 49 2.63 10.92 -5.48
C TYR A 49 2.44 11.03 -3.95
N LEU A 50 1.21 11.18 -3.46
CA LEU A 50 0.93 11.17 -2.03
C LEU A 50 1.31 9.83 -1.40
N ASN A 51 0.95 8.71 -2.05
CA ASN A 51 1.35 7.37 -1.62
C ASN A 51 2.87 7.20 -1.62
N LEU A 52 3.58 7.74 -2.62
CA LEU A 52 5.04 7.67 -2.70
C LEU A 52 5.70 8.31 -1.47
N VAL A 53 5.24 9.51 -1.08
CA VAL A 53 5.76 10.22 0.10
C VAL A 53 5.45 9.44 1.39
N ASN A 54 4.18 9.06 1.59
CA ASN A 54 3.75 8.32 2.77
C ASN A 54 4.49 6.98 2.91
N ALA A 55 4.55 6.23 1.82
CA ALA A 55 5.22 4.93 1.79
C ALA A 55 6.74 5.06 1.97
N GLY A 56 7.35 6.13 1.46
CA GLY A 56 8.77 6.43 1.71
C GLY A 56 9.05 6.59 3.20
N VAL A 57 8.24 7.36 3.92
CA VAL A 57 8.35 7.50 5.38
C VAL A 57 8.16 6.17 6.08
N MET A 58 7.13 5.39 5.70
CA MET A 58 6.89 4.07 6.29
C MET A 58 8.07 3.12 6.07
N THR A 59 8.62 3.09 4.87
CA THR A 59 9.72 2.18 4.51
C THR A 59 11.03 2.51 5.21
N LEU A 60 11.33 3.79 5.39
CA LEU A 60 12.62 4.26 5.91
C LEU A 60 12.61 4.50 7.43
N ALA A 61 11.44 4.71 8.01
CA ALA A 61 11.27 5.10 9.40
C ALA A 61 9.95 4.57 9.97
N GLY A 62 9.79 3.24 10.02
CA GLY A 62 8.55 2.58 10.41
C GLY A 62 8.01 3.02 11.77
N GLU A 63 8.86 3.16 12.78
CA GLU A 63 8.48 3.69 14.10
C GLU A 63 7.89 5.10 14.01
N THR A 64 8.58 6.00 13.30
CA THR A 64 8.10 7.37 13.07
C THR A 64 6.78 7.38 12.32
N ALA A 65 6.64 6.54 11.29
CA ALA A 65 5.41 6.44 10.52
C ALA A 65 4.24 6.00 11.40
N VAL A 66 4.40 4.94 12.18
CA VAL A 66 3.38 4.45 13.10
C VAL A 66 3.00 5.52 14.13
N GLY A 67 3.99 6.25 14.65
CA GLY A 67 3.77 7.40 15.54
C GLY A 67 2.98 8.54 14.90
N LEU A 68 3.17 8.81 13.59
CA LEU A 68 2.38 9.80 12.85
C LEU A 68 0.90 9.41 12.73
N TYR A 69 0.58 8.13 12.75
CA TYR A 69 -0.80 7.63 12.83
C TYR A 69 -1.38 7.66 14.25
N GLY A 70 -0.65 8.22 15.22
CA GLY A 70 -1.12 8.45 16.59
C GLY A 70 -0.85 7.29 17.56
N VAL A 71 -0.22 6.20 17.10
CA VAL A 71 0.16 5.10 17.98
C VAL A 71 1.29 5.56 18.90
N LYS A 72 1.06 5.45 20.20
CA LYS A 72 2.07 5.76 21.21
C LYS A 72 2.93 4.51 21.47
N ASP A 73 4.23 4.70 21.51
CA ASP A 73 5.20 3.64 21.82
C ASP A 73 5.01 2.36 20.96
N PRO A 74 5.13 2.47 19.61
CA PRO A 74 4.96 1.32 18.73
C PRO A 74 6.00 0.25 19.04
N SER A 75 5.57 -1.01 19.03
CA SER A 75 6.49 -2.13 19.24
C SER A 75 7.49 -2.25 18.09
N PRO A 76 8.66 -2.86 18.30
CA PRO A 76 9.60 -3.15 17.21
C PRO A 76 8.99 -4.03 16.11
N VAL A 77 8.07 -4.96 16.46
CA VAL A 77 7.34 -5.80 15.49
C VAL A 77 6.42 -4.95 14.63
N MET A 78 5.64 -4.04 15.24
CA MET A 78 4.75 -3.13 14.53
C MET A 78 5.54 -2.20 13.60
N SER A 79 6.66 -1.64 14.08
CA SER A 79 7.54 -0.78 13.29
C SER A 79 8.10 -1.51 12.07
N GLN A 80 8.53 -2.76 12.23
CA GLN A 80 9.01 -3.57 11.12
C GLN A 80 7.91 -3.91 10.12
N MET A 81 6.71 -4.24 10.59
CA MET A 81 5.58 -4.47 9.69
C MET A 81 5.18 -3.19 8.94
N ALA A 82 5.33 -2.01 9.55
CA ALA A 82 5.14 -0.73 8.87
C ALA A 82 6.14 -0.51 7.75
N GLU A 83 7.40 -0.87 7.95
CA GLU A 83 8.42 -0.81 6.88
C GLU A 83 8.06 -1.74 5.71
N TRP A 84 7.61 -2.97 5.99
CA TRP A 84 7.15 -3.90 4.96
C TRP A 84 5.90 -3.37 4.22
N ALA A 85 4.93 -2.84 4.95
CA ALA A 85 3.74 -2.21 4.36
C ALA A 85 4.11 -1.03 3.46
N GLY A 86 5.02 -0.18 3.93
CA GLY A 86 5.54 0.96 3.16
C GLY A 86 6.17 0.52 1.84
N SER A 87 6.98 -0.54 1.86
CA SER A 87 7.62 -1.04 0.63
C SER A 87 6.62 -1.57 -0.40
N LEU A 88 5.49 -2.16 0.04
CA LEU A 88 4.40 -2.60 -0.85
C LEU A 88 3.64 -1.41 -1.45
N ILE A 89 3.38 -0.38 -0.64
CA ILE A 89 2.74 0.85 -1.14
C ILE A 89 3.67 1.57 -2.13
N LEU A 90 4.99 1.61 -1.86
CA LEU A 90 5.99 2.13 -2.81
C LEU A 90 5.97 1.34 -4.12
N MET A 91 5.92 0.02 -4.05
CA MET A 91 5.82 -0.85 -5.22
C MET A 91 4.61 -0.45 -6.08
N MET A 92 3.43 -0.33 -5.47
CA MET A 92 2.22 0.05 -6.19
C MET A 92 2.31 1.47 -6.77
N ALA A 93 2.81 2.43 -6.00
CA ALA A 93 2.92 3.82 -6.43
C ALA A 93 3.89 3.97 -7.62
N ILE A 94 5.09 3.38 -7.55
CA ILE A 94 6.08 3.43 -8.63
C ILE A 94 5.54 2.73 -9.88
N THR A 95 4.92 1.54 -9.71
CA THR A 95 4.30 0.80 -10.82
C THR A 95 3.24 1.63 -11.51
N THR A 96 2.34 2.24 -10.74
CA THR A 96 1.27 3.10 -11.25
C THR A 96 1.83 4.27 -12.05
N LEU A 97 2.77 5.03 -11.49
CA LEU A 97 3.34 6.22 -12.15
C LEU A 97 4.04 5.84 -13.46
N LYS A 98 4.83 4.76 -13.46
CA LYS A 98 5.49 4.29 -14.68
C LYS A 98 4.52 3.74 -15.73
N ALA A 99 3.45 3.08 -15.33
CA ALA A 99 2.46 2.52 -16.25
C ALA A 99 1.55 3.61 -16.85
N ILE A 100 1.18 4.64 -16.09
CA ILE A 100 0.41 5.79 -16.59
C ILE A 100 1.20 6.57 -17.66
N ASP A 101 2.52 6.68 -17.52
CA ASP A 101 3.40 7.31 -18.52
C ASP A 101 3.55 6.48 -19.82
N GLY A 102 2.74 5.44 -20.01
CA GLY A 102 2.76 4.59 -21.20
C GLY A 102 3.76 3.46 -21.15
N GLY A 103 4.33 3.16 -19.99
CA GLY A 103 5.23 2.04 -19.79
C GLY A 103 4.49 0.69 -19.78
N ASP A 104 5.17 -0.36 -20.27
CA ASP A 104 4.69 -1.74 -20.09
C ASP A 104 4.49 -2.06 -18.60
N PHE A 105 3.34 -2.61 -18.25
CA PHE A 105 2.97 -2.87 -16.86
C PHE A 105 3.95 -3.83 -16.16
N THR A 106 4.40 -4.88 -16.86
CA THR A 106 5.32 -5.85 -16.28
C THR A 106 6.68 -5.21 -15.96
N ASN A 107 7.17 -4.37 -16.86
CA ASN A 107 8.39 -3.60 -16.63
C ASN A 107 8.21 -2.54 -15.52
N ALA A 108 7.06 -1.87 -15.49
CA ALA A 108 6.71 -0.92 -14.44
C ALA A 108 6.68 -1.61 -13.07
N LEU A 109 6.07 -2.81 -12.97
CA LEU A 109 6.04 -3.62 -11.75
C LEU A 109 7.43 -4.12 -11.34
N ALA A 110 8.26 -4.49 -12.32
CA ALA A 110 9.65 -4.87 -12.04
C ALA A 110 10.40 -3.74 -11.31
N TRP A 111 10.31 -2.51 -11.82
CA TRP A 111 10.90 -1.34 -11.17
C TRP A 111 10.24 -1.01 -9.82
N GLY A 112 8.91 -1.12 -9.74
CA GLY A 112 8.17 -0.95 -8.49
C GLY A 112 8.59 -1.95 -7.41
N SER A 113 8.99 -3.16 -7.78
CA SER A 113 9.41 -4.20 -6.84
C SER A 113 10.81 -3.99 -6.26
N VAL A 114 11.64 -3.14 -6.87
CA VAL A 114 13.02 -2.90 -6.42
C VAL A 114 13.12 -2.41 -4.97
N PRO A 115 12.33 -1.42 -4.49
CA PRO A 115 12.36 -1.01 -3.09
C PRO A 115 12.07 -2.16 -2.12
N SER A 116 11.06 -2.99 -2.41
CA SER A 116 10.72 -4.15 -1.57
C SER A 116 11.84 -5.19 -1.57
N LEU A 117 12.49 -5.42 -2.72
CA LEU A 117 13.68 -6.29 -2.80
C LEU A 117 14.82 -5.75 -1.93
N ILE A 118 15.14 -4.47 -2.06
CA ILE A 118 16.22 -3.84 -1.28
C ILE A 118 15.92 -3.98 0.21
N GLN A 119 14.71 -3.68 0.64
CA GLN A 119 14.31 -3.76 2.04
C GLN A 119 14.39 -5.20 2.58
N ASN A 120 13.88 -6.18 1.84
CA ASN A 120 13.91 -7.58 2.24
C ASN A 120 15.35 -8.11 2.33
N VAL A 121 16.21 -7.75 1.38
CA VAL A 121 17.64 -8.13 1.40
C VAL A 121 18.36 -7.44 2.57
N GLN A 122 18.13 -6.16 2.81
CA GLN A 122 18.70 -5.46 3.97
C GLN A 122 18.22 -6.06 5.28
N GLY A 123 16.92 -6.39 5.40
CA GLY A 123 16.34 -7.06 6.55
C GLY A 123 17.00 -8.41 6.82
N LEU A 124 17.24 -9.20 5.77
CA LEU A 124 17.97 -10.47 5.86
C LEU A 124 19.41 -10.27 6.33
N LEU A 125 20.16 -9.36 5.70
CA LEU A 125 21.56 -9.09 6.06
C LEU A 125 21.72 -8.57 7.48
N ARG A 126 20.76 -7.80 7.98
CA ARG A 126 20.74 -7.30 9.37
C ARG A 126 20.19 -8.32 10.35
N GLY A 127 19.60 -9.42 9.89
CA GLY A 127 18.93 -10.43 10.71
C GLY A 127 17.71 -9.87 11.46
N THR A 128 17.00 -8.91 10.86
CA THR A 128 15.94 -8.13 11.55
C THR A 128 14.82 -9.03 12.04
N ALA A 129 14.28 -9.90 11.18
CA ALA A 129 13.19 -10.80 11.57
C ALA A 129 13.61 -11.75 12.71
N GLY A 130 14.83 -12.31 12.64
CA GLY A 130 15.37 -13.16 13.71
C GLY A 130 15.54 -12.42 15.03
N LYS A 131 16.02 -11.18 15.02
CA LYS A 131 16.14 -10.34 16.23
C LYS A 131 14.78 -10.02 16.86
N LEU A 132 13.73 -9.98 16.05
CA LEU A 132 12.35 -9.80 16.51
C LEU A 132 11.70 -11.11 16.97
N GLY A 133 12.38 -12.25 16.81
CA GLY A 133 11.90 -13.56 17.24
C GLY A 133 11.05 -14.30 16.18
N PHE A 134 11.03 -13.83 14.93
CA PHE A 134 10.40 -14.57 13.84
C PHE A 134 11.21 -15.79 13.44
N GLY A 135 10.53 -16.83 13.00
CA GLY A 135 11.15 -18.07 12.57
C GLY A 135 11.93 -17.97 11.26
N THR A 136 12.55 -19.09 10.89
CA THR A 136 13.44 -19.17 9.73
C THR A 136 12.74 -18.80 8.42
N ALA A 137 11.49 -19.21 8.22
CA ALA A 137 10.74 -18.88 7.02
C ALA A 137 10.59 -17.37 6.83
N ALA A 138 10.21 -16.65 7.90
CA ALA A 138 10.07 -15.20 7.88
C ALA A 138 11.40 -14.45 7.64
N GLN A 139 12.53 -15.07 7.99
CA GLN A 139 13.85 -14.46 7.80
C GLN A 139 14.31 -14.53 6.34
N TYR A 140 14.09 -15.63 5.64
CA TYR A 140 14.68 -15.88 4.33
C TYR A 140 13.70 -15.76 3.16
N MET A 141 12.44 -16.20 3.34
CA MET A 141 11.48 -16.27 2.23
C MET A 141 11.14 -14.91 1.61
N PRO A 142 10.94 -13.81 2.36
CA PRO A 142 10.66 -12.52 1.74
C PRO A 142 11.78 -12.05 0.82
N ALA A 143 13.05 -12.23 1.21
CA ALA A 143 14.19 -11.84 0.39
C ALA A 143 14.33 -12.75 -0.85
N LEU A 144 14.18 -14.06 -0.68
CA LEU A 144 14.26 -15.02 -1.78
C LEU A 144 13.14 -14.79 -2.80
N VAL A 145 11.89 -14.70 -2.34
CA VAL A 145 10.73 -14.51 -3.22
C VAL A 145 10.81 -13.18 -3.93
N SER A 146 11.13 -12.09 -3.23
CA SER A 146 11.26 -10.78 -3.89
C SER A 146 12.40 -10.76 -4.91
N ALA A 147 13.52 -11.43 -4.65
CA ALA A 147 14.61 -11.52 -5.62
C ALA A 147 14.22 -12.29 -6.88
N VAL A 148 13.63 -13.48 -6.71
CA VAL A 148 13.21 -14.34 -7.84
C VAL A 148 12.14 -13.66 -8.67
N LEU A 149 11.10 -13.10 -8.03
CA LEU A 149 10.00 -12.45 -8.73
C LEU A 149 10.46 -11.17 -9.43
N THR A 150 11.26 -10.33 -8.79
CA THR A 150 11.79 -9.11 -9.42
C THR A 150 12.68 -9.45 -10.62
N ALA A 151 13.57 -10.43 -10.48
CA ALA A 151 14.41 -10.90 -11.59
C ALA A 151 13.54 -11.50 -12.73
N GLY A 152 12.49 -12.25 -12.40
CA GLY A 152 11.55 -12.80 -13.36
C GLY A 152 10.79 -11.72 -14.12
N LEU A 153 10.29 -10.70 -13.42
CA LEU A 153 9.62 -9.54 -14.04
C LEU A 153 10.52 -8.78 -15.01
N PHE A 154 11.83 -8.70 -14.73
CA PHE A 154 12.83 -8.18 -15.68
C PHE A 154 13.22 -9.19 -16.79
N GLY A 155 12.66 -10.40 -16.80
CA GLY A 155 13.03 -11.46 -17.74
C GLY A 155 14.47 -11.98 -17.54
N LYS A 156 15.00 -11.96 -16.31
CA LYS A 156 16.37 -12.33 -15.96
C LYS A 156 16.47 -13.56 -15.05
N ALA A 157 15.35 -14.25 -14.78
CA ALA A 157 15.33 -15.42 -13.89
C ALA A 157 15.32 -16.78 -14.61
N GLY A 158 16.02 -16.89 -15.73
CA GLY A 158 16.15 -18.14 -16.48
C GLY A 158 14.82 -18.66 -17.01
N PRO A 159 14.28 -19.81 -16.53
CA PRO A 159 13.03 -20.39 -17.05
C PRO A 159 11.77 -19.62 -16.64
N LEU A 160 11.88 -18.68 -15.68
CA LEU A 160 10.77 -17.84 -15.25
C LEU A 160 10.69 -16.63 -16.17
N ASP A 161 9.85 -16.72 -17.21
CA ASP A 161 9.56 -15.57 -18.07
C ASP A 161 8.76 -14.48 -17.34
N SER A 162 8.74 -13.29 -17.92
CA SER A 162 8.12 -12.14 -17.28
C SER A 162 6.59 -12.26 -17.13
N ALA A 163 5.91 -12.95 -18.04
CA ALA A 163 4.47 -13.17 -17.97
C ALA A 163 4.12 -14.16 -16.84
N LEU A 164 4.91 -15.22 -16.70
CA LEU A 164 4.74 -16.16 -15.58
C LEU A 164 5.10 -15.50 -14.25
N ALA A 165 6.18 -14.72 -14.20
CA ALA A 165 6.57 -13.96 -13.02
C ALA A 165 5.46 -12.99 -12.57
N LEU A 166 4.82 -12.30 -13.51
CA LEU A 166 3.67 -11.42 -13.25
C LEU A 166 2.52 -12.19 -12.59
N LYS A 167 2.13 -13.33 -13.14
CA LYS A 167 1.06 -14.17 -12.60
C LYS A 167 1.38 -14.72 -11.21
N ILE A 168 2.62 -15.19 -11.00
CA ILE A 168 3.06 -15.66 -9.69
C ILE A 168 3.05 -14.51 -8.67
N THR A 169 3.49 -13.32 -9.05
CA THR A 169 3.45 -12.13 -8.19
C THR A 169 2.02 -11.81 -7.78
N ALA A 170 1.07 -11.84 -8.73
CA ALA A 170 -0.34 -11.63 -8.46
C ALA A 170 -0.90 -12.62 -7.43
N VAL A 171 -0.67 -13.93 -7.66
CA VAL A 171 -1.12 -14.99 -6.75
C VAL A 171 -0.45 -14.88 -5.38
N TRP A 172 0.85 -14.60 -5.35
CA TRP A 172 1.61 -14.44 -4.11
C TRP A 172 1.01 -13.37 -3.20
N PHE A 173 0.80 -12.16 -3.72
CA PHE A 173 0.26 -11.07 -2.92
C PHE A 173 -1.23 -11.29 -2.59
N LEU A 174 -2.03 -11.75 -3.53
CA LEU A 174 -3.45 -11.95 -3.30
C LEU A 174 -3.71 -13.05 -2.26
N ALA A 175 -3.08 -14.20 -2.42
CA ALA A 175 -3.28 -15.34 -1.52
C ALA A 175 -2.79 -15.03 -0.10
N ASN A 176 -1.54 -14.56 0.04
CA ASN A 176 -0.98 -14.21 1.36
C ASN A 176 -1.74 -13.05 2.00
N GLY A 177 -2.10 -12.04 1.20
CA GLY A 177 -2.85 -10.90 1.68
C GLY A 177 -4.24 -11.29 2.20
N LEU A 178 -5.02 -12.06 1.44
CA LEU A 178 -6.36 -12.48 1.85
C LEU A 178 -6.31 -13.46 3.03
N VAL A 179 -5.44 -14.47 2.99
CA VAL A 179 -5.29 -15.42 4.10
C VAL A 179 -4.88 -14.68 5.37
N GLY A 180 -3.88 -13.82 5.30
CA GLY A 180 -3.43 -13.06 6.46
C GLY A 180 -4.45 -12.04 6.95
N TYR A 181 -5.27 -11.48 6.07
CA TYR A 181 -6.31 -10.51 6.46
C TYR A 181 -7.49 -11.17 7.19
N PHE A 182 -7.98 -12.31 6.68
CA PHE A 182 -9.14 -13.00 7.27
C PHE A 182 -8.77 -13.99 8.38
N ALA A 183 -7.54 -14.48 8.38
CA ALA A 183 -7.02 -15.46 9.34
C ALA A 183 -5.63 -15.02 9.86
N THR A 184 -5.55 -13.81 10.43
CA THR A 184 -4.28 -13.16 10.80
C THR A 184 -3.46 -14.00 11.78
N GLU A 185 -4.09 -14.54 12.84
CA GLU A 185 -3.38 -15.32 13.85
C GLU A 185 -2.78 -16.62 13.30
N PRO A 186 -3.55 -17.50 12.60
CA PRO A 186 -2.96 -18.67 11.94
C PRO A 186 -1.90 -18.30 10.90
N PHE A 187 -2.09 -17.20 10.16
CA PHE A 187 -1.11 -16.72 9.18
C PHE A 187 0.20 -16.33 9.84
N MET A 188 0.15 -15.53 10.91
CA MET A 188 1.34 -15.15 11.67
C MET A 188 2.00 -16.37 12.31
N GLY A 189 1.21 -17.35 12.80
CA GLY A 189 1.72 -18.62 13.30
C GLY A 189 2.47 -19.45 12.24
N ALA A 190 2.00 -19.45 10.99
CA ALA A 190 2.68 -20.12 9.88
C ALA A 190 4.04 -19.48 9.53
N TRP A 191 4.22 -18.20 9.85
CA TRP A 191 5.49 -17.47 9.72
C TRP A 191 6.32 -17.55 11.00
N GLU A 192 5.92 -18.39 11.98
CA GLU A 192 6.58 -18.53 13.27
C GLU A 192 6.82 -17.16 13.94
N ALA A 193 5.78 -16.30 13.92
CA ALA A 193 5.86 -14.99 14.56
C ALA A 193 6.03 -15.13 16.07
N PRO A 194 6.77 -14.22 16.73
CA PRO A 194 6.87 -14.19 18.18
C PRO A 194 5.49 -13.95 18.82
N PRO A 195 5.34 -14.15 20.13
CA PRO A 195 4.13 -13.75 20.83
C PRO A 195 3.80 -12.28 20.55
N MET A 196 2.64 -12.03 19.93
CA MET A 196 2.22 -10.70 19.50
C MET A 196 1.15 -10.16 20.44
N SER A 197 1.24 -8.87 20.76
CA SER A 197 0.17 -8.14 21.44
C SER A 197 -1.07 -8.02 20.54
N SER A 198 -2.21 -7.67 21.13
CA SER A 198 -3.43 -7.38 20.34
C SER A 198 -3.22 -6.23 19.35
N ALA A 199 -2.38 -5.26 19.68
CA ALA A 199 -2.02 -4.15 18.82
C ALA A 199 -1.13 -4.60 17.64
N ASP A 200 -0.11 -5.45 17.91
CA ASP A 200 0.74 -6.03 16.86
C ASP A 200 -0.08 -6.89 15.90
N MET A 201 -1.00 -7.71 16.45
CA MET A 201 -1.88 -8.55 15.65
C MET A 201 -2.84 -7.72 14.78
N ALA A 202 -3.38 -6.62 15.33
CA ALA A 202 -4.19 -5.69 14.56
C ALA A 202 -3.37 -5.01 13.44
N PHE A 203 -2.13 -4.64 13.70
CA PHE A 203 -1.22 -4.12 12.67
C PHE A 203 -0.86 -5.18 11.63
N GLY A 204 -0.68 -6.43 12.05
CA GLY A 204 -0.50 -7.57 11.15
C GLY A 204 -1.66 -7.73 10.17
N LYS A 205 -2.91 -7.59 10.66
CA LYS A 205 -4.11 -7.57 9.81
C LYS A 205 -4.08 -6.41 8.81
N PHE A 206 -3.74 -5.21 9.26
CA PHE A 206 -3.59 -4.03 8.39
C PHE A 206 -2.53 -4.26 7.30
N PHE A 207 -1.35 -4.78 7.65
CA PHE A 207 -0.29 -5.14 6.70
C PHE A 207 -0.78 -6.13 5.66
N CYS A 208 -1.48 -7.19 6.08
CA CYS A 208 -2.05 -8.18 5.16
C CYS A 208 -3.13 -7.57 4.25
N GLY A 209 -3.89 -6.59 4.74
CA GLY A 209 -4.84 -5.81 3.92
C GLY A 209 -4.12 -5.05 2.80
N ILE A 210 -2.99 -4.41 3.08
CA ILE A 210 -2.16 -3.75 2.06
C ILE A 210 -1.64 -4.77 1.04
N MET A 211 -1.20 -5.94 1.50
CA MET A 211 -0.75 -7.02 0.63
C MET A 211 -1.88 -7.53 -0.28
N ALA A 212 -3.11 -7.67 0.25
CA ALA A 212 -4.28 -8.03 -0.55
C ALA A 212 -4.59 -6.98 -1.63
N CYS A 213 -4.50 -5.69 -1.29
CA CYS A 213 -4.67 -4.60 -2.25
C CYS A 213 -3.61 -4.64 -3.36
N ALA A 214 -2.34 -4.92 -3.02
CA ALA A 214 -1.29 -5.14 -4.02
C ALA A 214 -1.61 -6.36 -4.91
N GLY A 215 -2.13 -7.43 -4.33
CA GLY A 215 -2.60 -8.61 -5.06
C GLY A 215 -3.76 -8.29 -6.03
N ILE A 216 -4.75 -7.51 -5.59
CA ILE A 216 -5.85 -7.04 -6.45
C ILE A 216 -5.31 -6.21 -7.61
N PHE A 217 -4.40 -5.26 -7.34
CA PHE A 217 -3.78 -4.44 -8.37
C PHE A 217 -3.11 -5.27 -9.46
N VAL A 218 -2.20 -6.17 -9.07
CA VAL A 218 -1.46 -6.99 -10.04
C VAL A 218 -2.37 -8.01 -10.73
N SER A 219 -3.32 -8.63 -10.00
CA SER A 219 -4.24 -9.62 -10.57
C SER A 219 -5.20 -9.01 -11.59
N SER A 220 -5.64 -7.77 -11.39
CA SER A 220 -6.52 -7.06 -12.35
C SER A 220 -5.89 -6.96 -13.73
N VAL A 221 -4.59 -6.71 -13.80
CA VAL A 221 -3.86 -6.65 -15.06
C VAL A 221 -3.44 -8.05 -15.54
N ALA A 222 -2.89 -8.89 -14.63
CA ALA A 222 -2.29 -10.18 -14.99
C ALA A 222 -3.28 -11.25 -15.48
N PHE A 223 -4.51 -11.24 -14.97
CA PHE A 223 -5.52 -12.27 -15.25
C PHE A 223 -6.78 -11.76 -15.90
N LEU A 224 -7.15 -10.49 -15.66
CA LEU A 224 -8.42 -9.95 -16.13
C LEU A 224 -8.25 -9.00 -17.32
N ASP A 225 -7.01 -8.72 -17.72
CA ASP A 225 -6.66 -7.80 -18.82
C ASP A 225 -7.36 -6.43 -18.71
N ILE A 226 -7.49 -5.96 -17.46
CA ILE A 226 -8.12 -4.68 -17.16
C ILE A 226 -7.11 -3.56 -17.39
N ASP A 227 -7.57 -2.46 -18.01
CA ASP A 227 -6.73 -1.28 -18.21
C ASP A 227 -6.17 -0.73 -16.88
N ILE A 228 -5.02 -0.09 -16.97
CA ILE A 228 -4.26 0.33 -15.78
C ILE A 228 -5.03 1.31 -14.89
N LEU A 229 -5.79 2.25 -15.47
CA LEU A 229 -6.56 3.22 -14.67
C LEU A 229 -7.67 2.52 -13.89
N THR A 230 -8.39 1.60 -14.53
CA THR A 230 -9.42 0.81 -13.85
C THR A 230 -8.82 -0.09 -12.77
N ALA A 231 -7.66 -0.72 -13.02
CA ALA A 231 -6.95 -1.50 -12.01
C ALA A 231 -6.53 -0.66 -10.80
N ILE A 232 -6.07 0.58 -11.02
CA ILE A 232 -5.79 1.55 -9.97
C ILE A 232 -7.08 1.88 -9.19
N GLY A 233 -8.18 2.14 -9.88
CA GLY A 233 -9.47 2.41 -9.25
C GLY A 233 -9.93 1.27 -8.34
N TYR A 234 -9.82 0.02 -8.79
CA TYR A 234 -10.12 -1.16 -7.97
C TYR A 234 -9.21 -1.28 -6.75
N THR A 235 -7.94 -0.94 -6.89
CA THR A 235 -6.97 -0.93 -5.78
C THR A 235 -7.36 0.09 -4.71
N TRP A 236 -7.72 1.31 -5.12
CA TRP A 236 -8.19 2.34 -4.20
C TRP A 236 -9.52 1.99 -3.55
N ALA A 237 -10.44 1.34 -4.28
CA ALA A 237 -11.68 0.81 -3.70
C ALA A 237 -11.42 -0.31 -2.68
N ALA A 238 -10.44 -1.17 -2.94
CA ALA A 238 -10.02 -2.20 -1.99
C ALA A 238 -9.38 -1.59 -0.73
N PHE A 239 -8.52 -0.58 -0.88
CA PHE A 239 -8.00 0.19 0.26
C PHE A 239 -9.12 0.83 1.09
N LEU A 240 -10.11 1.43 0.43
CA LEU A 240 -11.28 1.97 1.12
C LEU A 240 -12.03 0.88 1.88
N ALA A 241 -12.30 -0.25 1.24
CA ALA A 241 -13.04 -1.35 1.87
C ALA A 241 -12.31 -1.90 3.10
N THR A 242 -10.98 -2.13 3.01
CA THR A 242 -10.17 -2.57 4.15
C THR A 242 -10.09 -1.52 5.25
N ASN A 243 -10.04 -0.23 4.88
CA ASN A 243 -10.03 0.86 5.84
C ASN A 243 -11.37 0.97 6.58
N LEU A 244 -12.50 0.92 5.86
CA LEU A 244 -13.84 0.95 6.47
C LEU A 244 -14.09 -0.27 7.35
N GLU A 245 -13.65 -1.46 6.92
CA GLU A 245 -13.71 -2.66 7.76
C GLU A 245 -12.91 -2.47 9.06
N GLY A 246 -11.69 -1.96 8.96
CA GLY A 246 -10.81 -1.68 10.10
C GLY A 246 -11.37 -0.63 11.05
N LEU A 247 -12.11 0.38 10.54
CA LEU A 247 -12.75 1.42 11.34
C LEU A 247 -14.02 0.92 12.05
N PHE A 248 -14.89 0.20 11.33
CA PHE A 248 -16.26 -0.03 11.80
C PHE A 248 -16.52 -1.46 12.25
N LEU A 249 -15.89 -2.47 11.66
CA LEU A 249 -16.19 -3.87 11.93
C LEU A 249 -15.19 -4.51 12.89
N SER A 250 -13.91 -4.61 12.49
CA SER A 250 -12.89 -5.27 13.31
C SER A 250 -12.28 -4.38 14.37
N LYS A 251 -12.50 -3.06 14.28
CA LYS A 251 -11.88 -2.04 15.14
C LYS A 251 -10.34 -2.14 15.17
N THR A 252 -9.77 -2.48 14.04
CA THR A 252 -8.33 -2.68 13.87
C THR A 252 -7.56 -1.44 14.33
N TYR A 253 -7.99 -0.24 13.92
CA TYR A 253 -7.30 1.01 14.26
C TYR A 253 -7.39 1.37 15.74
N GLU A 254 -8.54 1.12 16.40
CA GLU A 254 -8.67 1.29 17.84
C GLU A 254 -7.73 0.33 18.60
N LYS A 255 -7.66 -0.94 18.16
CA LYS A 255 -6.77 -1.96 18.75
C LYS A 255 -5.30 -1.62 18.60
N MET A 256 -4.91 -0.95 17.51
CA MET A 256 -3.56 -0.44 17.29
C MET A 256 -3.25 0.80 18.14
N GLY A 257 -4.26 1.46 18.69
CA GLY A 257 -4.11 2.76 19.35
C GLY A 257 -3.91 3.92 18.38
N ALA A 258 -4.36 3.78 17.11
CA ALA A 258 -4.23 4.81 16.10
C ALA A 258 -5.21 5.97 16.32
N ASP A 259 -4.84 7.17 15.84
CA ASP A 259 -5.75 8.31 15.78
C ASP A 259 -6.80 8.09 14.66
N LEU A 260 -8.04 7.86 15.09
CA LEU A 260 -9.14 7.59 14.16
C LEU A 260 -9.42 8.76 13.23
N THR A 261 -9.12 10.00 13.62
CA THR A 261 -9.28 11.18 12.76
C THR A 261 -8.46 11.04 11.48
N GLY A 262 -7.20 10.62 11.60
CA GLY A 262 -6.34 10.34 10.45
C GLY A 262 -6.89 9.22 9.56
N CYS A 263 -7.44 8.17 10.18
CA CYS A 263 -8.02 7.04 9.44
C CYS A 263 -9.29 7.46 8.66
N TYR A 264 -10.15 8.32 9.23
CA TYR A 264 -11.30 8.87 8.51
C TYR A 264 -10.89 9.77 7.34
N VAL A 265 -9.86 10.60 7.51
CA VAL A 265 -9.31 11.43 6.42
C VAL A 265 -8.80 10.55 5.28
N TRP A 266 -8.07 9.48 5.58
CA TRP A 266 -7.61 8.53 4.57
C TRP A 266 -8.77 7.82 3.87
N ALA A 267 -9.81 7.40 4.60
CA ALA A 267 -11.00 6.80 4.00
C ALA A 267 -11.69 7.76 3.02
N ALA A 268 -11.80 9.04 3.38
CA ALA A 268 -12.35 10.07 2.49
C ALA A 268 -11.50 10.26 1.22
N ILE A 269 -10.17 10.32 1.34
CA ILE A 269 -9.26 10.41 0.19
C ILE A 269 -9.45 9.18 -0.71
N GLN A 270 -9.46 7.99 -0.14
CA GLN A 270 -9.63 6.74 -0.88
C GLN A 270 -10.97 6.70 -1.63
N ALA A 271 -12.06 7.16 -0.99
CA ALA A 271 -13.38 7.24 -1.62
C ALA A 271 -13.39 8.21 -2.82
N VAL A 272 -12.79 9.38 -2.66
CA VAL A 272 -12.69 10.39 -3.74
C VAL A 272 -11.86 9.84 -4.91
N VAL A 273 -10.71 9.24 -4.63
CA VAL A 273 -9.82 8.72 -5.69
C VAL A 273 -10.49 7.54 -6.42
N ALA A 274 -11.02 6.57 -5.70
CA ALA A 274 -11.73 5.44 -6.30
C ALA A 274 -12.95 5.91 -7.13
N GLY A 275 -13.74 6.83 -6.57
CA GLY A 275 -14.91 7.40 -7.25
C GLY A 275 -14.54 8.16 -8.52
N ALA A 276 -13.52 9.01 -8.48
CA ALA A 276 -13.06 9.79 -9.64
C ALA A 276 -12.54 8.91 -10.80
N ILE A 277 -11.98 7.74 -10.46
CA ILE A 277 -11.44 6.82 -11.47
C ILE A 277 -12.54 5.87 -12.01
N LEU A 278 -13.42 5.35 -11.13
CA LEU A 278 -14.38 4.29 -11.49
C LEU A 278 -15.75 4.81 -11.92
N ILE A 279 -16.16 6.01 -11.49
CA ILE A 279 -17.46 6.59 -11.84
C ILE A 279 -17.22 7.55 -13.01
N LYS A 280 -17.45 7.05 -14.22
CA LYS A 280 -17.39 7.82 -15.46
C LYS A 280 -18.71 8.52 -15.76
#